data_dd93c6aa1eba655e3d3acb8be1434a16
#
_entry.id   dd93c6aa1eba655e3d3acb8be1434a16
#
_cell.length_a   1.000
_cell.length_b   1.000
_cell.length_c   1.000
_cell.angle_alpha   90.00
_cell.angle_beta   90.00
_cell.angle_gamma   90.00
#
_symmetry.space_group_name_H-M   'P 1'
#
loop_
_entity.id
_entity.type
_entity.pdbx_description
1 polymer ?
#
loop_
_entity_poly.entity_id
_entity_poly.type
_entity_poly.pdbx_seq_one_letter_code
_entity_poly.pdbx_strand_id
1 'polypeptide(L)'
;MDEYADENGNIAPESYPQSFMRSLKQYFYYQIDKDLRPDEKNIQTPTNNNIKDYSKMIQEHGGADICYSGPGWTGHLAFIEPDAPEFSAKSLEEWKDMGARIVTLSPFTIAQNSLHGSFGMSGDLALVPPRAATIGPKDVIGAKHRIDIHALSVCGTAVSWQRLATRLCLHGEITPLVPQSILQTLRTDVYVSETIASDIENNWETGY
;
A
#
# COMPACT_ATOMS: atom_id res chain seq x y z
N MET A 1 0.80 -8.66 1.63
CA MET A 1 1.77 -7.68 2.13
C MET A 1 2.77 -7.43 1.03
N ASP A 2 3.46 -6.29 1.06
CA ASP A 2 4.42 -5.87 0.03
C ASP A 2 5.86 -5.96 0.55
N GLU A 3 6.85 -5.85 -0.33
CA GLU A 3 8.25 -5.70 0.03
C GLU A 3 9.01 -4.96 -1.08
N TYR A 4 10.04 -4.20 -0.71
CA TYR A 4 10.89 -3.50 -1.68
C TYR A 4 11.69 -4.47 -2.55
N ALA A 5 12.08 -4.01 -3.73
CA ALA A 5 12.97 -4.74 -4.63
C ALA A 5 14.00 -3.78 -5.29
N ASP A 6 15.17 -4.31 -5.60
CA ASP A 6 16.22 -3.57 -6.31
C ASP A 6 15.88 -3.36 -7.81
N GLU A 7 16.76 -2.68 -8.54
CA GLU A 7 16.62 -2.42 -9.98
C GLU A 7 16.55 -3.71 -10.82
N ASN A 8 17.09 -4.82 -10.33
CA ASN A 8 17.05 -6.12 -11.00
C ASN A 8 15.80 -6.93 -10.64
N GLY A 9 14.98 -6.42 -9.70
CA GLY A 9 13.79 -7.10 -9.20
C GLY A 9 14.09 -8.13 -8.10
N ASN A 10 15.27 -8.09 -7.47
CA ASN A 10 15.52 -8.91 -6.30
C ASN A 10 14.82 -8.30 -5.08
N ILE A 11 13.94 -9.07 -4.48
CA ILE A 11 13.15 -8.65 -3.32
C ILE A 11 14.07 -8.53 -2.10
N ALA A 12 13.91 -7.43 -1.37
CA ALA A 12 14.70 -7.11 -0.20
C ALA A 12 14.55 -8.18 0.89
N PRO A 13 15.65 -8.61 1.53
CA PRO A 13 15.60 -9.52 2.65
C PRO A 13 15.12 -8.80 3.92
N GLU A 14 14.66 -9.55 4.91
CA GLU A 14 14.27 -9.00 6.23
C GLU A 14 15.39 -8.18 6.91
N SER A 15 16.65 -8.48 6.59
CA SER A 15 17.80 -7.73 7.12
C SER A 15 17.92 -6.30 6.55
N TYR A 16 17.22 -5.99 5.46
CA TYR A 16 17.17 -4.63 4.91
C TYR A 16 16.49 -3.69 5.93
N PRO A 17 17.10 -2.55 6.31
CA PRO A 17 16.58 -1.69 7.38
C PRO A 17 15.15 -1.20 7.17
N GLN A 18 14.73 -0.99 5.92
CA GLN A 18 13.41 -0.51 5.54
C GLN A 18 12.46 -1.64 5.07
N SER A 19 12.82 -2.92 5.31
CA SER A 19 11.96 -4.05 5.00
C SER A 19 10.60 -3.94 5.70
N PHE A 20 9.53 -4.21 4.95
CA PHE A 20 8.17 -4.28 5.50
C PHE A 20 8.04 -5.46 6.48
N MET A 21 8.66 -6.61 6.20
CA MET A 21 8.69 -7.74 7.13
C MET A 21 9.29 -7.34 8.46
N ARG A 22 10.47 -6.70 8.41
CA ARG A 22 11.15 -6.20 9.63
C ARG A 22 10.27 -5.24 10.40
N SER A 23 9.67 -4.27 9.72
CA SER A 23 8.79 -3.27 10.34
C SER A 23 7.55 -3.92 10.96
N LEU A 24 6.91 -4.85 10.25
CA LEU A 24 5.77 -5.61 10.77
C LEU A 24 6.14 -6.37 12.04
N LYS A 25 7.28 -7.08 12.04
CA LYS A 25 7.72 -7.82 13.22
C LYS A 25 8.02 -6.89 14.38
N GLN A 26 8.76 -5.81 14.14
CA GLN A 26 9.20 -4.88 15.18
C GLN A 26 8.03 -4.09 15.80
N TYR A 27 7.15 -3.53 14.97
CA TYR A 27 6.14 -2.57 15.41
C TYR A 27 4.77 -3.19 15.66
N PHE A 28 4.54 -4.42 15.24
CA PHE A 28 3.28 -5.10 15.45
C PHE A 28 3.46 -6.47 16.10
N TYR A 29 4.11 -7.42 15.45
CA TYR A 29 4.17 -8.80 15.89
C TYR A 29 4.79 -8.96 17.29
N TYR A 30 5.93 -8.34 17.55
CA TYR A 30 6.59 -8.43 18.85
C TYR A 30 5.90 -7.60 19.94
N GLN A 31 4.92 -6.76 19.60
CA GLN A 31 4.09 -6.02 20.56
C GLN A 31 2.88 -6.85 21.02
N ILE A 32 2.54 -7.94 20.33
CA ILE A 32 1.48 -8.85 20.77
C ILE A 32 1.98 -9.62 22.00
N ASP A 33 1.09 -9.79 22.99
CA ASP A 33 1.39 -10.62 24.16
C ASP A 33 1.87 -12.01 23.71
N LYS A 34 2.89 -12.56 24.39
CA LYS A 34 3.51 -13.82 23.99
C LYS A 34 2.51 -14.98 23.92
N ASP A 35 1.53 -15.00 24.84
CA ASP A 35 0.51 -16.04 24.92
C ASP A 35 -0.54 -15.95 23.79
N LEU A 36 -0.66 -14.77 23.14
CA LEU A 36 -1.57 -14.53 22.03
C LEU A 36 -0.86 -14.44 20.68
N ARG A 37 0.47 -14.44 20.69
CA ARG A 37 1.27 -14.28 19.49
C ARG A 37 1.23 -15.55 18.65
N PRO A 38 0.83 -15.47 17.37
CA PRO A 38 0.90 -16.61 16.46
C PRO A 38 2.37 -17.05 16.26
N ASP A 39 2.57 -18.28 15.83
CA ASP A 39 3.91 -18.76 15.47
C ASP A 39 4.50 -17.90 14.34
N GLU A 40 5.73 -17.44 14.49
CA GLU A 40 6.42 -16.53 13.55
C GLU A 40 6.49 -17.09 12.12
N LYS A 41 6.54 -18.42 11.95
CA LYS A 41 6.48 -19.06 10.62
C LYS A 41 5.21 -18.76 9.84
N ASN A 42 4.15 -18.31 10.51
CA ASN A 42 2.88 -17.93 9.89
C ASN A 42 2.91 -16.50 9.30
N ILE A 43 3.98 -15.72 9.57
CA ILE A 43 4.14 -14.41 8.96
C ILE A 43 4.76 -14.60 7.58
N GLN A 44 4.01 -14.23 6.55
CA GLN A 44 4.43 -14.40 5.15
C GLN A 44 4.53 -13.06 4.44
N THR A 45 5.62 -12.85 3.72
CA THR A 45 5.83 -11.72 2.82
C THR A 45 6.24 -12.20 1.43
N PRO A 46 6.14 -11.36 0.40
CA PRO A 46 6.76 -11.67 -0.89
C PRO A 46 8.27 -11.88 -0.73
N THR A 47 8.77 -12.88 -1.41
CA THR A 47 10.20 -13.21 -1.51
C THR A 47 10.53 -13.61 -2.95
N ASN A 48 11.81 -13.65 -3.31
CA ASN A 48 12.23 -14.13 -4.62
C ASN A 48 11.75 -15.55 -4.96
N ASN A 49 11.49 -16.35 -3.93
CA ASN A 49 11.07 -17.74 -4.10
C ASN A 49 9.56 -17.91 -4.26
N ASN A 50 8.74 -16.99 -3.69
CA ASN A 50 7.29 -17.19 -3.64
C ASN A 50 6.47 -16.17 -4.44
N ILE A 51 7.06 -15.06 -4.92
CA ILE A 51 6.31 -13.97 -5.56
C ILE A 51 5.42 -14.44 -6.72
N LYS A 52 5.87 -15.41 -7.50
CA LYS A 52 5.12 -15.94 -8.65
C LYS A 52 3.85 -16.68 -8.24
N ASP A 53 3.86 -17.29 -7.07
CA ASP A 53 2.76 -18.07 -6.53
C ASP A 53 2.10 -17.41 -5.31
N TYR A 54 2.47 -16.16 -4.99
CA TYR A 54 2.05 -15.49 -3.76
C TYR A 54 0.53 -15.34 -3.65
N SER A 55 -0.15 -14.92 -4.71
CA SER A 55 -1.62 -14.88 -4.75
C SER A 55 -2.27 -16.25 -4.61
N LYS A 56 -1.67 -17.27 -5.23
CA LYS A 56 -2.12 -18.67 -5.09
C LYS A 56 -1.96 -19.15 -3.65
N MET A 57 -0.84 -18.85 -3.02
CA MET A 57 -0.59 -19.16 -1.60
C MET A 57 -1.66 -18.54 -0.70
N ILE A 58 -2.02 -17.27 -0.91
CA ILE A 58 -3.10 -16.60 -0.17
C ILE A 58 -4.42 -17.39 -0.34
N GLN A 59 -4.76 -17.78 -1.56
CA GLN A 59 -5.99 -18.53 -1.85
C GLN A 59 -6.00 -19.92 -1.21
N GLU A 60 -4.87 -20.64 -1.25
CA GLU A 60 -4.72 -21.99 -0.66
C GLU A 60 -4.87 -21.96 0.86
N HIS A 61 -4.56 -20.84 1.52
CA HIS A 61 -4.83 -20.61 2.94
C HIS A 61 -6.28 -20.14 3.23
N GLY A 62 -7.17 -20.18 2.25
CA GLY A 62 -8.58 -19.80 2.41
C GLY A 62 -8.85 -18.31 2.14
N GLY A 63 -7.90 -17.58 1.57
CA GLY A 63 -7.97 -16.15 1.34
C GLY A 63 -7.69 -15.32 2.60
N ALA A 64 -7.70 -14.00 2.46
CA ALA A 64 -7.54 -13.08 3.58
C ALA A 64 -8.89 -12.81 4.25
N ASP A 65 -8.96 -12.88 5.58
CA ASP A 65 -10.16 -12.45 6.32
C ASP A 65 -10.24 -10.92 6.34
N ILE A 66 -9.11 -10.24 6.59
CA ILE A 66 -9.02 -8.79 6.66
C ILE A 66 -7.85 -8.31 5.80
N CYS A 67 -8.08 -7.24 5.02
CA CYS A 67 -7.05 -6.49 4.33
C CYS A 67 -7.03 -5.07 4.88
N TYR A 68 -5.88 -4.63 5.40
CA TYR A 68 -5.66 -3.26 5.84
C TYR A 68 -5.06 -2.45 4.70
N SER A 69 -5.51 -1.21 4.54
CA SER A 69 -5.02 -0.28 3.52
C SER A 69 -5.04 1.17 4.00
N GLY A 70 -4.49 2.03 3.19
CA GLY A 70 -4.53 3.48 3.33
C GLY A 70 -4.11 4.12 2.00
N PRO A 71 -4.55 5.36 1.69
CA PRO A 71 -4.29 5.97 0.40
C PRO A 71 -2.82 6.35 0.24
N GLY A 72 -2.25 6.02 -0.91
CA GLY A 72 -1.02 6.63 -1.37
C GLY A 72 -1.26 7.95 -2.09
N TRP A 73 -0.20 8.69 -2.39
CA TRP A 73 -0.28 10.02 -3.02
C TRP A 73 -1.03 10.00 -4.35
N THR A 74 -0.78 8.98 -5.16
CA THR A 74 -1.41 8.80 -6.46
C THR A 74 -2.80 8.15 -6.40
N GLY A 75 -3.28 7.78 -5.22
CA GLY A 75 -4.44 6.92 -5.07
C GLY A 75 -4.13 5.45 -5.37
N HIS A 76 -2.85 5.06 -5.30
CA HIS A 76 -2.44 3.67 -5.45
C HIS A 76 -2.97 2.79 -4.30
N LEU A 77 -3.16 1.52 -4.62
CA LEU A 77 -3.54 0.48 -3.67
C LEU A 77 -2.35 -0.48 -3.51
N ALA A 78 -1.80 -0.63 -2.30
CA ALA A 78 -0.51 -1.30 -2.12
C ALA A 78 0.56 -0.61 -2.99
N PHE A 79 1.31 -1.32 -3.84
CA PHE A 79 2.12 -0.72 -4.91
C PHE A 79 1.50 -0.89 -6.31
N ILE A 80 0.17 -1.01 -6.38
CA ILE A 80 -0.57 -1.00 -7.64
C ILE A 80 -0.75 0.46 -8.04
N GLU A 81 0.16 0.95 -8.89
CA GLU A 81 0.21 2.34 -9.30
C GLU A 81 -0.76 2.65 -10.45
N PRO A 82 -1.26 3.90 -10.55
CA PRO A 82 -1.89 4.36 -11.76
C PRO A 82 -0.97 4.15 -12.96
N ASP A 83 -1.52 3.70 -14.08
CA ASP A 83 -0.77 3.46 -15.33
C ASP A 83 0.45 2.52 -15.22
N ALA A 84 0.53 1.70 -14.16
CA ALA A 84 1.60 0.75 -14.01
C ALA A 84 1.60 -0.24 -15.17
N PRO A 85 2.68 -0.35 -15.96
CA PRO A 85 2.72 -1.27 -17.11
C PRO A 85 2.54 -2.72 -16.68
N GLU A 86 2.97 -3.08 -15.46
CA GLU A 86 2.81 -4.41 -14.89
C GLU A 86 1.35 -4.76 -14.55
N PHE A 87 0.49 -3.74 -14.42
CA PHE A 87 -0.96 -3.88 -14.20
C PHE A 87 -1.79 -3.36 -15.39
N SER A 88 -1.18 -3.23 -16.56
CA SER A 88 -1.90 -2.88 -17.78
C SER A 88 -2.92 -3.94 -18.14
N ALA A 89 -4.18 -3.54 -18.34
CA ALA A 89 -5.29 -4.42 -18.65
C ALA A 89 -6.21 -3.79 -19.70
N LYS A 90 -6.90 -4.61 -20.48
CA LYS A 90 -7.85 -4.15 -21.52
C LYS A 90 -9.21 -3.75 -20.96
N SER A 91 -9.49 -4.17 -19.73
CA SER A 91 -10.75 -3.89 -19.04
C SER A 91 -10.56 -3.87 -17.53
N LEU A 92 -11.50 -3.24 -16.81
CA LEU A 92 -11.52 -3.25 -15.35
C LEU A 92 -11.62 -4.69 -14.80
N GLU A 93 -12.35 -5.58 -15.45
CA GLU A 93 -12.49 -6.97 -15.01
C GLU A 93 -11.19 -7.76 -15.17
N GLU A 94 -10.44 -7.55 -16.25
CA GLU A 94 -9.11 -8.13 -16.41
C GLU A 94 -8.15 -7.60 -15.33
N TRP A 95 -8.20 -6.30 -15.06
CA TRP A 95 -7.38 -5.68 -14.01
C TRP A 95 -7.67 -6.26 -12.62
N LYS A 96 -8.96 -6.45 -12.28
CA LYS A 96 -9.37 -7.04 -11.01
C LYS A 96 -8.84 -8.45 -10.77
N ASP A 97 -8.58 -9.22 -11.82
CA ASP A 97 -8.10 -10.61 -11.73
C ASP A 97 -6.56 -10.70 -11.67
N MET A 98 -5.87 -9.58 -11.68
CA MET A 98 -4.41 -9.55 -11.63
C MET A 98 -3.88 -9.79 -10.21
N GLY A 99 -2.99 -10.78 -10.06
CA GLY A 99 -2.37 -11.16 -8.79
C GLY A 99 -1.03 -10.48 -8.52
N ALA A 100 -0.37 -10.93 -7.46
CA ALA A 100 0.91 -10.42 -6.95
C ALA A 100 2.03 -10.48 -8.00
N ARG A 101 2.90 -9.46 -8.00
CA ARG A 101 4.02 -9.34 -8.93
C ARG A 101 5.05 -8.31 -8.46
N ILE A 102 6.18 -8.26 -9.14
CA ILE A 102 7.16 -7.19 -9.01
C ILE A 102 6.74 -6.05 -9.94
N VAL A 103 6.78 -4.82 -9.42
CA VAL A 103 6.40 -3.61 -10.13
C VAL A 103 7.50 -2.56 -10.07
N THR A 104 7.49 -1.64 -11.03
CA THR A 104 8.28 -0.42 -11.00
C THR A 104 7.51 0.64 -10.22
N LEU A 105 8.15 1.29 -9.25
CA LEU A 105 7.50 2.34 -8.47
C LEU A 105 7.43 3.65 -9.28
N SER A 106 6.30 4.35 -9.15
CA SER A 106 6.17 5.66 -9.76
C SER A 106 7.10 6.67 -9.08
N PRO A 107 7.54 7.72 -9.79
CA PRO A 107 8.30 8.82 -9.19
C PRO A 107 7.58 9.47 -8.00
N PHE A 108 6.25 9.52 -8.03
CA PHE A 108 5.46 10.07 -6.93
C PHE A 108 5.49 9.19 -5.68
N THR A 109 5.44 7.87 -5.84
CA THR A 109 5.56 6.93 -4.72
C THR A 109 6.98 6.94 -4.15
N ILE A 110 8.00 7.03 -4.98
CA ILE A 110 9.38 7.21 -4.53
C ILE A 110 9.50 8.52 -3.73
N ALA A 111 8.95 9.63 -4.23
CA ALA A 111 8.95 10.90 -3.52
C ALA A 111 8.18 10.81 -2.20
N GLN A 112 6.99 10.21 -2.20
CA GLN A 112 6.20 9.95 -1.00
C GLN A 112 7.02 9.21 0.05
N ASN A 113 7.64 8.09 -0.34
CA ASN A 113 8.36 7.23 0.59
C ASN A 113 9.63 7.88 1.12
N SER A 114 10.34 8.69 0.32
CA SER A 114 11.52 9.44 0.76
C SER A 114 11.21 10.41 1.91
N LEU A 115 9.95 10.86 2.02
CA LEU A 115 9.46 11.73 3.08
C LEU A 115 8.96 10.98 4.32
N HIS A 116 8.88 9.64 4.28
CA HIS A 116 8.49 8.84 5.44
C HIS A 116 9.62 8.69 6.45
N GLY A 117 9.25 8.48 7.72
CA GLY A 117 10.20 8.29 8.81
C GLY A 117 11.15 7.10 8.60
N SER A 118 10.71 6.04 7.90
CA SER A 118 11.55 4.90 7.53
C SER A 118 12.75 5.27 6.65
N PHE A 119 12.67 6.35 5.88
CA PHE A 119 13.74 6.93 5.08
C PHE A 119 14.27 8.25 5.67
N GLY A 120 14.06 8.47 6.98
CA GLY A 120 14.56 9.62 7.72
C GLY A 120 13.89 10.95 7.35
N MET A 121 12.75 10.94 6.64
CA MET A 121 12.09 12.14 6.11
C MET A 121 13.05 13.02 5.29
N SER A 122 14.00 12.38 4.64
CA SER A 122 15.15 13.06 4.01
C SER A 122 14.78 13.78 2.70
N GLY A 123 13.74 13.32 2.00
CA GLY A 123 13.47 13.73 0.62
C GLY A 123 14.51 13.20 -0.39
N ASP A 124 15.44 12.36 0.05
CA ASP A 124 16.42 11.74 -0.83
C ASP A 124 15.80 10.56 -1.58
N LEU A 125 15.48 10.79 -2.84
CA LEU A 125 14.83 9.81 -3.71
C LEU A 125 15.71 8.58 -3.95
N ALA A 126 17.03 8.72 -3.89
CA ALA A 126 17.97 7.62 -4.15
C ALA A 126 17.99 6.58 -3.02
N LEU A 127 17.47 6.93 -1.83
CA LEU A 127 17.34 5.98 -0.74
C LEU A 127 16.17 5.00 -0.90
N VAL A 128 15.18 5.36 -1.73
CA VAL A 128 13.98 4.51 -1.94
C VAL A 128 14.26 3.53 -3.07
N PRO A 129 14.09 2.22 -2.85
CA PRO A 129 14.26 1.24 -3.92
C PRO A 129 13.32 1.52 -5.09
N PRO A 130 13.77 1.30 -6.34
CA PRO A 130 13.00 1.68 -7.53
C PRO A 130 11.86 0.72 -7.86
N ARG A 131 11.81 -0.44 -7.22
CA ARG A 131 10.81 -1.48 -7.46
C ARG A 131 10.28 -2.05 -6.14
N ALA A 132 9.17 -2.77 -6.25
CA ALA A 132 8.59 -3.50 -5.15
C ALA A 132 7.91 -4.79 -5.63
N ALA A 133 7.84 -5.79 -4.76
CA ALA A 133 6.91 -6.90 -4.87
C ALA A 133 5.62 -6.50 -4.16
N THR A 134 4.48 -6.62 -4.83
CA THR A 134 3.19 -6.20 -4.30
C THR A 134 2.12 -7.26 -4.50
N ILE A 135 1.14 -7.29 -3.61
CA ILE A 135 -0.12 -8.00 -3.88
C ILE A 135 -0.81 -7.36 -5.08
N GLY A 136 -1.69 -8.11 -5.73
CA GLY A 136 -2.49 -7.60 -6.85
C GLY A 136 -3.90 -7.16 -6.45
N PRO A 137 -4.63 -6.51 -7.35
CA PRO A 137 -6.05 -6.19 -7.15
C PRO A 137 -6.86 -7.41 -6.72
N LYS A 138 -6.62 -8.57 -7.34
CA LYS A 138 -7.26 -9.85 -7.00
C LYS A 138 -7.17 -10.20 -5.53
N ASP A 139 -6.02 -9.98 -4.91
CA ASP A 139 -5.76 -10.35 -3.53
C ASP A 139 -6.53 -9.44 -2.56
N VAL A 140 -6.58 -8.13 -2.86
CA VAL A 140 -7.34 -7.15 -2.07
C VAL A 140 -8.84 -7.36 -2.23
N ILE A 141 -9.31 -7.59 -3.46
CA ILE A 141 -10.72 -7.87 -3.77
C ILE A 141 -11.17 -9.16 -3.11
N GLY A 142 -10.30 -10.19 -3.12
CA GLY A 142 -10.56 -11.50 -2.54
C GLY A 142 -10.61 -11.52 -1.01
N ALA A 143 -10.17 -10.49 -0.31
CA ALA A 143 -10.33 -10.41 1.14
C ALA A 143 -11.81 -10.31 1.52
N LYS A 144 -12.22 -10.94 2.64
CA LYS A 144 -13.62 -10.90 3.09
C LYS A 144 -14.03 -9.51 3.58
N HIS A 145 -13.10 -8.77 4.17
CA HIS A 145 -13.32 -7.43 4.71
C HIS A 145 -12.07 -6.56 4.52
N ARG A 146 -12.24 -5.29 4.26
CA ARG A 146 -11.17 -4.29 4.18
C ARG A 146 -11.35 -3.25 5.26
N ILE A 147 -10.22 -2.82 5.82
CA ILE A 147 -10.15 -1.71 6.77
C ILE A 147 -9.23 -0.69 6.15
N ASP A 148 -9.78 0.46 5.77
CA ASP A 148 -9.06 1.51 5.05
C ASP A 148 -8.90 2.74 5.96
N ILE A 149 -7.66 3.18 6.17
CA ILE A 149 -7.32 4.20 7.16
C ILE A 149 -6.72 5.42 6.46
N HIS A 150 -7.40 6.54 6.58
CA HIS A 150 -7.01 7.84 6.03
C HIS A 150 -6.62 8.76 7.20
N ALA A 151 -5.33 9.01 7.35
CA ALA A 151 -4.79 9.81 8.44
C ALA A 151 -3.86 10.91 7.90
N LEU A 152 -3.77 12.03 8.61
CA LEU A 152 -2.91 13.14 8.20
C LEU A 152 -1.42 12.85 8.42
N SER A 153 -1.08 11.92 9.30
CA SER A 153 0.31 11.58 9.63
C SER A 153 0.57 10.10 9.41
N VAL A 154 1.62 9.78 8.69
CA VAL A 154 2.10 8.42 8.46
C VAL A 154 3.58 8.36 8.82
N CYS A 155 3.96 7.39 9.66
CA CYS A 155 5.34 7.22 10.12
C CYS A 155 5.98 8.52 10.63
N GLY A 156 5.19 9.35 11.34
CA GLY A 156 5.64 10.63 11.89
C GLY A 156 5.72 11.79 10.89
N THR A 157 5.39 11.57 9.64
CA THR A 157 5.38 12.61 8.59
C THR A 157 3.96 13.09 8.33
N ALA A 158 3.76 14.41 8.29
CA ALA A 158 2.48 14.98 7.85
C ALA A 158 2.27 14.76 6.36
N VAL A 159 1.13 14.17 6.01
CA VAL A 159 0.83 13.75 4.63
C VAL A 159 -0.41 14.48 4.11
N SER A 160 -0.31 15.78 3.97
CA SER A 160 -1.41 16.67 3.55
C SER A 160 -2.02 16.27 2.19
N TRP A 161 -1.27 15.62 1.32
CA TRP A 161 -1.77 15.08 0.05
C TRP A 161 -2.90 14.06 0.24
N GLN A 162 -3.02 13.42 1.38
CA GLN A 162 -4.14 12.52 1.68
C GLN A 162 -5.50 13.24 1.64
N ARG A 163 -5.55 14.55 1.84
CA ARG A 163 -6.82 15.30 1.73
C ARG A 163 -7.45 15.17 0.35
N LEU A 164 -6.64 15.25 -0.73
CA LEU A 164 -7.10 15.05 -2.10
C LEU A 164 -7.26 13.56 -2.42
N ALA A 165 -6.25 12.74 -2.12
CA ALA A 165 -6.26 11.31 -2.42
C ALA A 165 -7.47 10.60 -1.80
N THR A 166 -7.82 10.91 -0.55
CA THR A 166 -9.03 10.41 0.11
C THR A 166 -10.29 10.69 -0.69
N ARG A 167 -10.47 11.91 -1.19
CA ARG A 167 -11.65 12.28 -1.98
C ARG A 167 -11.71 11.53 -3.30
N LEU A 168 -10.58 11.38 -3.98
CA LEU A 168 -10.49 10.61 -5.21
C LEU A 168 -10.80 9.13 -4.98
N CYS A 169 -10.25 8.54 -3.91
CA CYS A 169 -10.45 7.12 -3.60
C CYS A 169 -11.89 6.81 -3.16
N LEU A 170 -12.51 7.69 -2.36
CA LEU A 170 -13.81 7.40 -1.73
C LEU A 170 -15.01 7.93 -2.51
N HIS A 171 -14.85 8.96 -3.33
CA HIS A 171 -15.93 9.64 -4.03
C HIS A 171 -15.67 9.88 -5.52
N GLY A 172 -14.47 9.56 -6.00
CA GLY A 172 -14.11 9.69 -7.41
C GLY A 172 -14.65 8.54 -8.25
N GLU A 173 -14.32 8.56 -9.53
CA GLU A 173 -14.62 7.50 -10.46
C GLU A 173 -13.87 6.21 -10.07
N ILE A 174 -14.56 5.06 -10.23
CA ILE A 174 -13.95 3.74 -10.00
C ILE A 174 -13.15 3.37 -11.25
N THR A 175 -11.83 3.44 -11.15
CA THR A 175 -10.93 3.28 -12.28
C THR A 175 -9.55 2.76 -11.85
N PRO A 176 -8.85 1.98 -12.69
CA PRO A 176 -7.46 1.61 -12.44
C PRO A 176 -6.51 2.83 -12.37
N LEU A 177 -6.91 4.00 -12.87
CA LEU A 177 -6.14 5.25 -12.74
C LEU A 177 -6.18 5.84 -11.32
N VAL A 178 -7.08 5.35 -10.48
CA VAL A 178 -7.11 5.56 -9.02
C VAL A 178 -7.34 4.18 -8.40
N PRO A 179 -6.33 3.32 -8.33
CA PRO A 179 -6.49 1.90 -7.99
C PRO A 179 -7.29 1.66 -6.71
N GLN A 180 -7.10 2.50 -5.69
CA GLN A 180 -7.82 2.38 -4.42
C GLN A 180 -9.32 2.69 -4.54
N SER A 181 -9.78 3.35 -5.61
CA SER A 181 -11.21 3.61 -5.85
C SER A 181 -12.05 2.33 -5.92
N ILE A 182 -11.44 1.18 -6.23
CA ILE A 182 -12.12 -0.12 -6.26
C ILE A 182 -12.75 -0.49 -4.92
N LEU A 183 -12.21 0.01 -3.81
CA LEU A 183 -12.74 -0.25 -2.47
C LEU A 183 -14.18 0.25 -2.29
N GLN A 184 -14.64 1.22 -3.10
CA GLN A 184 -16.03 1.69 -3.12
C GLN A 184 -17.02 0.57 -3.50
N THR A 185 -16.58 -0.47 -4.20
CA THR A 185 -17.42 -1.60 -4.64
C THR A 185 -17.41 -2.78 -3.66
N LEU A 186 -16.66 -2.69 -2.57
CA LEU A 186 -16.36 -3.80 -1.69
C LEU A 186 -16.79 -3.49 -0.26
N ARG A 187 -17.02 -4.55 0.54
CA ARG A 187 -17.22 -4.36 1.99
C ARG A 187 -15.96 -3.80 2.61
N THR A 188 -16.00 -2.52 2.93
CA THR A 188 -14.86 -1.75 3.46
C THR A 188 -15.32 -0.83 4.58
N ASP A 189 -14.68 -0.93 5.76
CA ASP A 189 -14.81 0.07 6.81
C ASP A 189 -13.73 1.13 6.60
N VAL A 190 -14.15 2.38 6.43
CA VAL A 190 -13.23 3.50 6.16
C VAL A 190 -13.16 4.40 7.38
N TYR A 191 -11.95 4.59 7.88
CA TYR A 191 -11.65 5.49 8.99
C TYR A 191 -10.92 6.72 8.48
N VAL A 192 -11.56 7.88 8.59
CA VAL A 192 -11.00 9.15 8.11
C VAL A 192 -10.81 10.07 9.30
N SER A 193 -9.60 10.63 9.47
CA SER A 193 -9.39 11.65 10.50
C SER A 193 -10.19 12.91 10.20
N GLU A 194 -10.63 13.62 11.22
CA GLU A 194 -11.39 14.87 11.09
C GLU A 194 -10.66 15.89 10.21
N THR A 195 -9.34 16.02 10.37
CA THR A 195 -8.52 16.92 9.58
C THR A 195 -8.52 16.58 8.08
N ILE A 196 -8.56 15.29 7.71
CA ILE A 196 -8.68 14.86 6.31
C ILE A 196 -10.09 15.12 5.79
N ALA A 197 -11.11 14.88 6.60
CA ALA A 197 -12.52 15.04 6.23
C ALA A 197 -12.95 16.51 6.11
N SER A 198 -12.27 17.43 6.82
CA SER A 198 -12.62 18.87 6.81
C SER A 198 -12.49 19.48 5.42
N ASP A 199 -13.22 20.55 5.18
CA ASP A 199 -13.18 21.31 3.92
C ASP A 199 -11.76 21.73 3.56
N ILE A 200 -11.47 21.78 2.26
CA ILE A 200 -10.23 22.33 1.74
C ILE A 200 -10.50 23.82 1.50
N GLU A 201 -10.12 24.64 2.46
CA GLU A 201 -10.20 26.08 2.33
C GLU A 201 -9.04 26.61 1.51
N ASN A 202 -9.35 27.54 0.62
CA ASN A 202 -8.38 28.23 -0.21
C ASN A 202 -8.18 29.66 0.32
N ASN A 203 -7.22 29.83 1.21
CA ASN A 203 -6.92 31.12 1.84
C ASN A 203 -5.94 31.92 0.99
N TRP A 204 -6.35 32.34 -0.21
CA TRP A 204 -5.55 33.22 -1.07
C TRP A 204 -5.33 34.61 -0.47
N GLU A 205 -6.11 34.98 0.54
CA GLU A 205 -6.00 36.28 1.22
C GLU A 205 -4.86 36.35 2.24
N THR A 206 -4.24 35.26 2.59
CA THR A 206 -3.17 35.21 3.60
C THR A 206 -1.77 35.43 3.05
N GLY A 207 -1.64 36.16 1.97
CA GLY A 207 -0.42 36.94 1.73
C GLY A 207 0.70 36.20 0.97
N TYR A 208 0.40 35.88 -0.23
CA TYR A 208 1.45 35.78 -1.25
C TYR A 208 1.29 36.93 -2.22
#